data_e405a89510191d0e55fcc6021f7f41eb
#
_entry.id   e405a89510191d0e55fcc6021f7f41eb
#
_cell.length_a   1.000
_cell.length_b   1.000
_cell.length_c   1.000
_cell.angle_alpha   90.00
_cell.angle_beta   90.00
_cell.angle_gamma   90.00
#
_symmetry.space_group_name_H-M   'P 1'
#
loop_
_entity.id
_entity.type
_entity.pdbx_description
1 polymer ?
#
loop_
_entity_poly.entity_id
_entity_poly.type
_entity_poly.pdbx_seq_one_letter_code
_entity_poly.pdbx_strand_id
1 'polypeptide(L)'
;VGVVLRCGTAACALLIAGCGSGMDDRGDAKPSAGAHATTAPVASAAHGPPAPAEAEEAVLKAYGAMWAERTKAYRAASAEGTDLELYLTPGAWAAVEADLDRMNKEGAQMRGDLRHDPEVTTLTVGERPPTATVRDCVDTSAWQTLDTTTGWRLPPPDGPSARHVATARLEHGERWTVTEYAEDKTHSC
;
A
#
# COMPACT_ATOMS: atom_id res chain seq x y z
N VAL A 1 -6.94 19.94 -38.80
CA VAL A 1 -7.70 19.18 -39.80
C VAL A 1 -7.38 17.72 -39.66
N GLY A 2 -8.35 16.87 -39.35
CA GLY A 2 -8.21 15.41 -39.40
C GLY A 2 -8.78 14.69 -38.16
N VAL A 3 -10.12 14.64 -38.07
CA VAL A 3 -10.88 13.74 -37.20
C VAL A 3 -10.86 12.35 -37.86
N VAL A 4 -10.54 11.30 -37.12
CA VAL A 4 -10.88 9.91 -37.50
C VAL A 4 -11.49 9.21 -36.30
N LEU A 5 -12.80 9.10 -36.37
CA LEU A 5 -13.69 8.32 -35.55
C LEU A 5 -13.65 6.84 -36.05
N ARG A 6 -13.38 5.88 -35.19
CA ARG A 6 -13.66 4.46 -35.49
C ARG A 6 -14.43 3.82 -34.34
N CYS A 7 -15.73 3.64 -34.56
CA CYS A 7 -16.61 2.68 -33.89
C CYS A 7 -16.23 1.27 -34.26
N GLY A 8 -16.20 0.37 -33.27
CA GLY A 8 -16.11 -1.06 -33.48
C GLY A 8 -16.92 -1.78 -32.40
N THR A 9 -18.19 -2.07 -32.74
CA THR A 9 -19.10 -2.94 -31.99
C THR A 9 -18.77 -4.41 -32.30
N ALA A 10 -18.65 -5.25 -31.28
CA ALA A 10 -18.81 -6.71 -31.43
C ALA A 10 -19.48 -7.27 -30.19
N ALA A 11 -20.76 -7.61 -30.34
CA ALA A 11 -21.55 -8.42 -29.43
C ALA A 11 -21.28 -9.90 -29.71
N CYS A 12 -21.05 -10.72 -28.67
CA CYS A 12 -21.20 -12.17 -28.75
C CYS A 12 -21.91 -12.66 -27.50
N ALA A 13 -23.17 -13.02 -27.70
CA ALA A 13 -24.01 -13.79 -26.77
C ALA A 13 -23.78 -15.28 -27.01
N LEU A 14 -23.56 -16.06 -25.98
CA LEU A 14 -23.65 -17.52 -26.03
C LEU A 14 -24.45 -18.01 -24.80
N LEU A 15 -25.68 -18.39 -25.08
CA LEU A 15 -26.60 -19.14 -24.21
C LEU A 15 -26.27 -20.64 -24.35
N ILE A 16 -26.07 -21.33 -23.24
CA ILE A 16 -26.18 -22.80 -23.21
C ILE A 16 -27.09 -23.18 -22.05
N ALA A 17 -28.30 -23.57 -22.38
CA ALA A 17 -29.25 -24.27 -21.52
C ALA A 17 -29.02 -25.78 -21.68
N GLY A 18 -28.91 -26.50 -20.58
CA GLY A 18 -28.83 -27.94 -20.54
C GLY A 18 -29.74 -28.49 -19.43
N CYS A 19 -31.02 -28.76 -19.76
CA CYS A 19 -31.88 -29.63 -18.98
C CYS A 19 -31.61 -31.08 -19.38
N GLY A 20 -31.38 -31.95 -18.42
CA GLY A 20 -31.37 -33.39 -18.59
C GLY A 20 -32.23 -34.06 -17.51
N SER A 21 -33.46 -34.37 -17.85
CA SER A 21 -34.35 -35.25 -17.08
C SER A 21 -34.17 -36.70 -17.55
N GLY A 22 -34.00 -37.63 -16.63
CA GLY A 22 -34.03 -39.05 -16.90
C GLY A 22 -34.69 -39.76 -15.72
N MET A 23 -35.83 -40.33 -16.00
CA MET A 23 -36.68 -41.16 -15.10
C MET A 23 -36.30 -42.63 -15.21
N ASP A 24 -36.63 -43.33 -14.12
CA ASP A 24 -36.94 -44.74 -13.94
C ASP A 24 -35.82 -45.77 -13.90
N ASP A 25 -35.66 -46.45 -12.76
CA ASP A 25 -36.06 -47.84 -12.63
C ASP A 25 -36.10 -48.31 -11.16
N ARG A 26 -37.07 -49.19 -10.84
CA ARG A 26 -37.32 -49.80 -9.53
C ARG A 26 -36.35 -50.92 -9.27
N GLY A 27 -35.77 -50.92 -8.04
CA GLY A 27 -35.05 -52.07 -7.53
C GLY A 27 -35.08 -52.11 -5.99
N ASP A 28 -35.92 -53.01 -5.44
CA ASP A 28 -36.00 -53.35 -4.04
C ASP A 28 -34.66 -53.85 -3.50
N ALA A 29 -34.12 -53.25 -2.44
CA ALA A 29 -33.18 -53.91 -1.50
C ALA A 29 -33.11 -53.18 -0.16
N LYS A 30 -33.58 -53.85 0.85
CA LYS A 30 -33.32 -53.91 2.33
C LYS A 30 -32.36 -52.86 2.93
N PRO A 31 -32.74 -52.22 4.08
CA PRO A 31 -31.97 -51.16 4.71
C PRO A 31 -30.75 -51.74 5.45
N SER A 32 -29.55 -51.24 5.07
CA SER A 32 -28.32 -51.40 5.85
C SER A 32 -28.04 -50.07 6.53
N ALA A 33 -27.85 -50.15 7.85
CA ALA A 33 -27.49 -49.00 8.67
C ALA A 33 -26.13 -48.41 8.21
N GLY A 34 -26.19 -47.28 7.51
CA GLY A 34 -25.02 -46.53 7.09
C GLY A 34 -24.87 -45.28 7.93
N ALA A 35 -23.70 -45.10 8.47
CA ALA A 35 -23.24 -44.05 9.33
C ALA A 35 -23.70 -42.65 8.87
N HIS A 36 -24.27 -41.91 9.80
CA HIS A 36 -24.49 -40.47 9.65
C HIS A 36 -23.10 -39.80 9.58
N ALA A 37 -22.72 -39.40 8.37
CA ALA A 37 -21.65 -38.43 8.21
C ALA A 37 -22.17 -37.08 8.75
N THR A 38 -21.79 -36.77 9.98
CA THR A 38 -21.96 -35.44 10.56
C THR A 38 -21.08 -34.51 9.77
N THR A 39 -21.64 -33.79 8.80
CA THR A 39 -21.04 -32.62 8.22
C THR A 39 -20.91 -31.58 9.34
N ALA A 40 -19.72 -31.45 9.88
CA ALA A 40 -19.39 -30.34 10.76
C ALA A 40 -19.69 -29.04 10.01
N PRO A 41 -20.38 -28.06 10.61
CA PRO A 41 -20.56 -26.76 10.02
C PRO A 41 -19.16 -26.16 9.81
N VAL A 42 -18.81 -25.84 8.57
CA VAL A 42 -17.66 -24.99 8.29
C VAL A 42 -17.99 -23.67 8.95
N ALA A 43 -17.37 -23.38 10.08
CA ALA A 43 -17.48 -22.10 10.72
C ALA A 43 -16.93 -21.07 9.73
N SER A 44 -17.83 -20.33 9.10
CA SER A 44 -17.49 -19.12 8.38
C SER A 44 -16.89 -18.20 9.43
N ALA A 45 -15.57 -18.08 9.46
CA ALA A 45 -14.88 -17.15 10.32
C ALA A 45 -15.37 -15.75 9.92
N ALA A 46 -16.31 -15.23 10.69
CA ALA A 46 -16.65 -13.81 10.63
C ALA A 46 -15.35 -13.10 11.01
N HIS A 47 -14.70 -12.45 10.04
CA HIS A 47 -13.56 -11.60 10.29
C HIS A 47 -14.07 -10.40 11.11
N GLY A 48 -13.97 -10.53 12.42
CA GLY A 48 -14.07 -9.40 13.33
C GLY A 48 -12.94 -8.41 13.04
N PRO A 49 -12.98 -7.20 13.59
CA PRO A 49 -11.85 -6.28 13.49
C PRO A 49 -10.57 -7.00 13.96
N PRO A 50 -9.42 -6.80 13.29
CA PRO A 50 -8.17 -7.46 13.65
C PRO A 50 -7.82 -7.14 15.12
N ALA A 51 -7.13 -8.06 15.78
CA ALA A 51 -6.60 -7.80 17.10
C ALA A 51 -5.65 -6.58 17.06
N PRO A 52 -5.59 -5.75 18.11
CA PRO A 52 -4.77 -4.54 18.10
C PRO A 52 -3.31 -4.77 17.65
N ALA A 53 -2.69 -5.86 18.10
CA ALA A 53 -1.33 -6.21 17.69
C ALA A 53 -1.20 -6.54 16.20
N GLU A 54 -2.18 -7.23 15.61
CA GLU A 54 -2.20 -7.52 14.17
C GLU A 54 -2.41 -6.25 13.34
N ALA A 55 -3.22 -5.32 13.85
CA ALA A 55 -3.43 -4.04 13.19
C ALA A 55 -2.18 -3.16 13.27
N GLU A 56 -1.46 -3.16 14.40
CA GLU A 56 -0.19 -2.44 14.54
C GLU A 56 0.87 -2.97 13.58
N GLU A 57 1.04 -4.28 13.49
CA GLU A 57 1.95 -4.90 12.52
C GLU A 57 1.59 -4.52 11.09
N ALA A 58 0.29 -4.52 10.75
CA ALA A 58 -0.18 -4.12 9.43
C ALA A 58 0.11 -2.64 9.10
N VAL A 59 -0.01 -1.74 10.09
CA VAL A 59 0.36 -0.32 9.98
C VAL A 59 1.84 -0.18 9.69
N LEU A 60 2.70 -0.80 10.50
CA LEU A 60 4.16 -0.73 10.34
C LEU A 60 4.61 -1.31 9.01
N LYS A 61 3.99 -2.40 8.58
CA LYS A 61 4.25 -3.01 7.26
C LYS A 61 3.89 -2.06 6.10
N ALA A 62 2.73 -1.41 6.17
CA ALA A 62 2.31 -0.44 5.14
C ALA A 62 3.23 0.79 5.10
N TYR A 63 3.60 1.30 6.27
CA TYR A 63 4.56 2.41 6.40
C TYR A 63 5.93 2.06 5.81
N GLY A 64 6.47 0.87 6.14
CA GLY A 64 7.74 0.40 5.59
C GLY A 64 7.69 0.18 4.07
N ALA A 65 6.56 -0.34 3.54
CA ALA A 65 6.36 -0.50 2.10
C ALA A 65 6.30 0.85 1.39
N MET A 66 5.60 1.83 1.93
CA MET A 66 5.59 3.21 1.43
C MET A 66 7.02 3.76 1.32
N TRP A 67 7.86 3.60 2.36
CA TRP A 67 9.24 4.07 2.34
C TRP A 67 10.12 3.33 1.34
N ALA A 68 9.91 2.03 1.15
CA ALA A 68 10.63 1.26 0.14
C ALA A 68 10.36 1.82 -1.27
N GLU A 69 9.09 2.11 -1.58
CA GLU A 69 8.70 2.67 -2.87
C GLU A 69 9.15 4.14 -3.02
N ARG A 70 9.02 4.96 -1.97
CA ARG A 70 9.50 6.34 -1.95
C ARG A 70 11.00 6.44 -2.18
N THR A 71 11.77 5.53 -1.57
CA THR A 71 13.22 5.44 -1.79
C THR A 71 13.58 5.13 -3.23
N LYS A 72 12.83 4.22 -3.91
CA LYS A 72 12.99 3.95 -5.34
C LYS A 72 12.73 5.22 -6.17
N ALA A 73 11.61 5.89 -5.90
CA ALA A 73 11.24 7.12 -6.60
C ALA A 73 12.32 8.21 -6.47
N TYR A 74 12.83 8.44 -5.27
CA TYR A 74 13.86 9.46 -5.03
C TYR A 74 15.22 9.09 -5.64
N ARG A 75 15.56 7.81 -5.71
CA ARG A 75 16.77 7.35 -6.40
C ARG A 75 16.68 7.54 -7.92
N ALA A 76 15.48 7.44 -8.48
CA ALA A 76 15.20 7.65 -9.89
C ALA A 76 14.88 9.11 -10.23
N ALA A 77 14.60 9.97 -9.23
CA ALA A 77 13.94 11.26 -9.37
C ALA A 77 12.63 11.16 -10.20
N SER A 78 11.95 10.02 -10.10
CA SER A 78 10.74 9.68 -10.83
C SER A 78 9.94 8.64 -10.06
N ALA A 79 8.63 8.75 -10.08
CA ALA A 79 7.74 7.72 -9.54
C ALA A 79 7.44 6.58 -10.53
N GLU A 80 7.92 6.67 -11.75
CA GLU A 80 7.70 5.65 -12.78
C GLU A 80 8.28 4.29 -12.35
N GLY A 81 7.47 3.26 -12.46
CA GLY A 81 7.85 1.90 -12.06
C GLY A 81 7.84 1.65 -10.55
N THR A 82 7.22 2.54 -9.77
CA THR A 82 6.98 2.35 -8.34
C THR A 82 5.50 2.08 -8.07
N ASP A 83 5.22 1.40 -6.95
CA ASP A 83 3.86 1.20 -6.44
C ASP A 83 3.48 2.23 -5.35
N LEU A 84 4.15 3.39 -5.32
CA LEU A 84 4.04 4.37 -4.25
C LEU A 84 2.61 4.89 -4.05
N GLU A 85 1.84 5.06 -5.14
CA GLU A 85 0.43 5.46 -5.09
C GLU A 85 -0.45 4.49 -4.29
N LEU A 86 -0.08 3.22 -4.16
CA LEU A 86 -0.83 2.24 -3.38
C LEU A 86 -0.76 2.50 -1.87
N TYR A 87 0.22 3.26 -1.42
CA TYR A 87 0.50 3.51 -0.01
C TYR A 87 0.26 4.95 0.43
N LEU A 88 -0.13 5.83 -0.50
CA LEU A 88 -0.39 7.25 -0.24
C LEU A 88 -1.81 7.63 -0.63
N THR A 89 -2.42 8.52 0.12
CA THR A 89 -3.64 9.19 -0.36
C THR A 89 -3.28 10.23 -1.43
N PRO A 90 -4.24 10.71 -2.25
CA PRO A 90 -3.97 11.71 -3.26
C PRO A 90 -3.26 12.97 -2.74
N GLY A 91 -3.60 13.41 -1.51
CA GLY A 91 -2.96 14.57 -0.88
C GLY A 91 -1.50 14.30 -0.49
N ALA A 92 -1.21 13.13 0.09
CA ALA A 92 0.15 12.73 0.44
C ALA A 92 0.99 12.45 -0.83
N TRP A 93 0.37 11.89 -1.87
CA TRP A 93 0.99 11.69 -3.17
C TRP A 93 1.44 13.01 -3.81
N ALA A 94 0.57 14.03 -3.82
CA ALA A 94 0.89 15.34 -4.39
C ALA A 94 2.14 15.99 -3.73
N ALA A 95 2.36 15.74 -2.43
CA ALA A 95 3.56 16.22 -1.75
C ALA A 95 4.83 15.52 -2.28
N VAL A 96 4.77 14.22 -2.53
CA VAL A 96 5.90 13.47 -3.11
C VAL A 96 6.15 13.89 -4.56
N GLU A 97 5.10 14.08 -5.37
CA GLU A 97 5.23 14.61 -6.74
C GLU A 97 5.94 15.95 -6.76
N ALA A 98 5.55 16.87 -5.85
CA ALA A 98 6.20 18.17 -5.74
C ALA A 98 7.70 18.06 -5.37
N ASP A 99 8.08 17.10 -4.53
CA ASP A 99 9.47 16.81 -4.21
C ASP A 99 10.22 16.29 -5.44
N LEU A 100 9.66 15.33 -6.18
CA LEU A 100 10.27 14.77 -7.39
C LEU A 100 10.42 15.83 -8.48
N ASP A 101 9.41 16.69 -8.66
CA ASP A 101 9.45 17.81 -9.58
C ASP A 101 10.57 18.80 -9.24
N ARG A 102 10.74 19.10 -7.95
CA ARG A 102 11.83 19.94 -7.48
C ARG A 102 13.18 19.30 -7.76
N MET A 103 13.36 18.02 -7.45
CA MET A 103 14.58 17.26 -7.73
C MET A 103 14.92 17.28 -9.22
N ASN A 104 13.94 17.08 -10.09
CA ASN A 104 14.14 17.15 -11.54
C ASN A 104 14.56 18.54 -12.01
N LYS A 105 13.94 19.60 -11.51
CA LYS A 105 14.32 21.00 -11.83
C LYS A 105 15.74 21.36 -11.37
N GLU A 106 16.16 20.80 -10.24
CA GLU A 106 17.49 20.99 -9.67
C GLU A 106 18.54 20.05 -10.28
N GLY A 107 18.13 19.09 -11.12
CA GLY A 107 19.02 18.05 -11.65
C GLY A 107 19.58 17.16 -10.53
N ALA A 108 18.77 16.87 -9.53
CA ALA A 108 19.17 16.14 -8.33
C ALA A 108 18.59 14.74 -8.29
N GLN A 109 19.33 13.80 -7.73
CA GLN A 109 18.86 12.45 -7.40
C GLN A 109 19.44 12.00 -6.06
N MET A 110 18.76 11.07 -5.40
CA MET A 110 19.18 10.58 -4.09
C MET A 110 19.97 9.26 -4.21
N ARG A 111 20.95 9.08 -3.32
CA ARG A 111 21.73 7.84 -3.19
C ARG A 111 21.98 7.52 -1.72
N GLY A 112 22.26 6.26 -1.45
CA GLY A 112 22.50 5.76 -0.10
C GLY A 112 21.27 5.10 0.49
N ASP A 113 21.28 4.89 1.79
CA ASP A 113 20.24 4.20 2.52
C ASP A 113 19.68 5.08 3.64
N LEU A 114 18.37 4.98 3.82
CA LEU A 114 17.65 5.51 4.98
C LEU A 114 17.54 4.41 6.04
N ARG A 115 17.61 4.81 7.30
CA ARG A 115 17.25 3.94 8.42
C ARG A 115 16.02 4.51 9.10
N HIS A 116 15.18 3.62 9.55
CA HIS A 116 13.90 3.89 10.17
C HIS A 116 13.79 3.12 11.48
N ASP A 117 13.23 3.77 12.49
CA ASP A 117 12.84 3.16 13.76
C ASP A 117 11.40 3.58 14.09
N PRO A 118 10.41 3.04 13.35
CA PRO A 118 9.02 3.44 13.45
C PRO A 118 8.32 2.79 14.64
N GLU A 119 7.49 3.56 15.33
CA GLU A 119 6.64 3.16 16.43
C GLU A 119 5.20 3.62 16.19
N VAL A 120 4.21 2.76 16.41
CA VAL A 120 2.80 3.17 16.39
C VAL A 120 2.47 3.81 17.73
N THR A 121 2.20 5.11 17.73
CA THR A 121 1.89 5.88 18.94
C THR A 121 0.39 5.98 19.23
N THR A 122 -0.44 5.83 18.19
CA THR A 122 -1.90 5.84 18.31
C THR A 122 -2.48 4.87 17.28
N LEU A 123 -3.48 4.07 17.71
CA LEU A 123 -4.20 3.13 16.86
C LEU A 123 -5.67 3.08 17.27
N THR A 124 -6.58 3.42 16.36
CA THR A 124 -8.04 3.42 16.59
C THR A 124 -8.72 2.51 15.58
N VAL A 125 -8.81 1.21 15.91
CA VAL A 125 -9.45 0.20 15.04
C VAL A 125 -10.98 0.21 15.10
N GLY A 126 -11.56 0.87 16.10
CA GLY A 126 -13.03 0.96 16.26
C GLY A 126 -13.69 2.09 15.49
N GLU A 127 -12.94 3.01 14.96
CA GLU A 127 -13.42 4.14 14.16
C GLU A 127 -13.60 3.74 12.68
N ARG A 128 -14.26 4.59 11.91
CA ARG A 128 -14.51 4.37 10.48
C ARG A 128 -14.18 5.64 9.70
N PRO A 129 -13.09 5.67 8.93
CA PRO A 129 -12.10 4.60 8.80
C PRO A 129 -11.25 4.42 10.09
N PRO A 130 -10.67 3.23 10.32
CA PRO A 130 -9.63 3.05 11.33
C PRO A 130 -8.43 3.96 11.04
N THR A 131 -7.79 4.48 12.09
CA THR A 131 -6.67 5.42 11.96
C THR A 131 -5.48 5.00 12.79
N ALA A 132 -4.29 5.41 12.37
CA ALA A 132 -3.06 5.21 13.11
C ALA A 132 -2.13 6.43 13.00
N THR A 133 -1.29 6.61 14.01
CA THR A 133 -0.17 7.55 13.97
C THR A 133 1.12 6.78 14.21
N VAL A 134 2.07 6.94 13.30
CA VAL A 134 3.44 6.41 13.41
C VAL A 134 4.38 7.56 13.72
N ARG A 135 5.20 7.39 14.74
CA ARG A 135 6.37 8.22 15.01
C ARG A 135 7.60 7.45 14.59
N ASP A 136 8.49 8.07 13.83
CA ASP A 136 9.68 7.43 13.28
C ASP A 136 10.93 8.25 13.60
N CYS A 137 12.00 7.57 13.98
CA CYS A 137 13.33 8.16 14.02
C CYS A 137 14.01 7.87 12.67
N VAL A 138 14.03 8.87 11.81
CA VAL A 138 14.61 8.76 10.46
C VAL A 138 16.08 9.15 10.53
N ASP A 139 16.98 8.26 10.08
CA ASP A 139 18.41 8.53 9.95
C ASP A 139 18.78 8.65 8.47
N THR A 140 19.07 9.87 8.06
CA THR A 140 19.46 10.25 6.69
C THR A 140 20.99 10.42 6.56
N SER A 141 21.79 10.02 7.54
CA SER A 141 23.25 10.24 7.54
C SER A 141 23.98 9.61 6.35
N ALA A 142 23.46 8.48 5.86
CA ALA A 142 23.95 7.80 4.65
C ALA A 142 23.23 8.23 3.36
N TRP A 143 22.24 9.13 3.45
CA TRP A 143 21.48 9.63 2.32
C TRP A 143 22.17 10.84 1.70
N GLN A 144 22.40 10.81 0.39
CA GLN A 144 23.18 11.83 -0.31
C GLN A 144 22.42 12.31 -1.53
N THR A 145 22.43 13.63 -1.76
CA THR A 145 21.97 14.24 -2.99
C THR A 145 23.12 14.34 -3.98
N LEU A 146 22.92 13.84 -5.20
CA LEU A 146 23.88 13.90 -6.28
C LEU A 146 23.32 14.72 -7.43
N ASP A 147 24.16 15.50 -8.09
CA ASP A 147 23.86 16.12 -9.37
C ASP A 147 23.79 15.04 -10.46
N THR A 148 22.71 15.00 -11.21
CA THR A 148 22.46 13.95 -12.22
C THR A 148 23.39 14.03 -13.44
N THR A 149 23.96 15.21 -13.72
CA THR A 149 24.84 15.46 -14.87
C THR A 149 26.28 15.09 -14.55
N THR A 150 26.76 15.53 -13.38
CA THR A 150 28.17 15.38 -12.99
C THR A 150 28.42 14.18 -12.08
N GLY A 151 27.36 13.67 -11.41
CA GLY A 151 27.47 12.67 -10.36
C GLY A 151 28.10 13.20 -9.06
N TRP A 152 28.35 14.49 -8.96
CA TRP A 152 28.97 15.08 -7.77
C TRP A 152 27.94 15.21 -6.65
N ARG A 153 28.45 15.10 -5.43
CA ARG A 153 27.62 15.30 -4.25
C ARG A 153 27.27 16.78 -4.09
N LEU A 154 25.98 17.04 -4.02
CA LEU A 154 25.46 18.37 -3.69
C LEU A 154 25.52 18.57 -2.15
N PRO A 155 25.68 19.81 -1.67
CA PRO A 155 25.55 20.09 -0.25
C PRO A 155 24.16 19.67 0.23
N PRO A 156 24.03 19.18 1.47
CA PRO A 156 22.70 18.89 2.02
C PRO A 156 21.87 20.17 2.03
N PRO A 157 20.58 20.08 1.70
CA PRO A 157 19.69 21.22 1.84
C PRO A 157 19.60 21.64 3.30
N ASP A 158 19.29 22.91 3.55
CA ASP A 158 18.94 23.36 4.88
C ASP A 158 17.69 22.59 5.33
N GLY A 159 17.84 21.80 6.36
CA GLY A 159 16.79 20.87 6.78
C GLY A 159 16.98 20.37 8.21
N PRO A 160 16.23 19.35 8.60
CA PRO A 160 16.38 18.68 9.89
C PRO A 160 17.81 18.10 10.03
N SER A 161 18.21 17.81 11.27
CA SER A 161 19.44 17.07 11.53
C SER A 161 19.42 15.73 10.78
N ALA A 162 20.59 15.15 10.53
CA ALA A 162 20.69 13.85 9.85
C ALA A 162 19.89 12.74 10.54
N ARG A 163 19.61 12.89 11.83
CA ARG A 163 18.63 12.09 12.57
C ARG A 163 17.56 13.02 13.12
N HIS A 164 16.32 12.74 12.77
CA HIS A 164 15.18 13.58 13.16
C HIS A 164 13.91 12.75 13.35
N VAL A 165 13.00 13.31 14.11
CA VAL A 165 11.67 12.71 14.30
C VAL A 165 10.80 13.04 13.10
N ALA A 166 10.07 12.04 12.61
CA ALA A 166 8.98 12.23 11.66
C ALA A 166 7.68 11.65 12.22
N THR A 167 6.56 12.16 11.75
CA THR A 167 5.23 11.66 12.10
C THR A 167 4.46 11.37 10.82
N ALA A 168 3.87 10.19 10.74
CA ALA A 168 2.94 9.81 9.68
C ALA A 168 1.57 9.50 10.26
N ARG A 169 0.52 9.97 9.57
CA ARG A 169 -0.86 9.55 9.83
C ARG A 169 -1.27 8.56 8.77
N LEU A 170 -1.98 7.52 9.17
CA LEU A 170 -2.49 6.48 8.26
C LEU A 170 -3.97 6.28 8.50
N GLU A 171 -4.67 5.92 7.43
CA GLU A 171 -6.06 5.49 7.45
C GLU A 171 -6.19 4.13 6.75
N HIS A 172 -7.13 3.31 7.25
CA HIS A 172 -7.42 2.00 6.68
C HIS A 172 -8.72 2.04 5.86
N GLY A 173 -8.56 2.07 4.52
CA GLY A 173 -9.63 1.78 3.57
C GLY A 173 -9.60 0.30 3.17
N GLU A 174 -9.28 0.00 1.92
CA GLU A 174 -8.96 -1.37 1.47
C GLU A 174 -7.61 -1.85 2.03
N ARG A 175 -6.73 -0.92 2.35
CA ARG A 175 -5.41 -1.11 2.97
C ARG A 175 -5.06 0.09 3.83
N TRP A 176 -4.02 -0.02 4.63
CA TRP A 176 -3.44 1.14 5.31
C TRP A 176 -2.72 2.02 4.28
N THR A 177 -3.07 3.30 4.26
CA THR A 177 -2.44 4.33 3.40
C THR A 177 -2.02 5.53 4.23
N VAL A 178 -0.88 6.11 3.92
CA VAL A 178 -0.40 7.35 4.56
C VAL A 178 -1.21 8.52 4.02
N THR A 179 -1.83 9.27 4.92
CA THR A 179 -2.61 10.48 4.61
C THR A 179 -1.77 11.74 4.77
N GLU A 180 -0.79 11.71 5.68
CA GLU A 180 0.08 12.83 6.00
C GLU A 180 1.44 12.32 6.45
N TYR A 181 2.50 13.00 6.06
CA TYR A 181 3.85 12.79 6.55
C TYR A 181 4.49 14.15 6.84
N ALA A 182 5.03 14.30 8.04
CA ALA A 182 5.67 15.54 8.48
C ALA A 182 6.98 15.26 9.22
N GLU A 183 8.03 15.96 8.84
CA GLU A 183 9.32 15.95 9.54
C GLU A 183 9.33 17.02 10.63
N ASP A 184 9.74 16.64 11.83
CA ASP A 184 10.01 17.60 12.89
C ASP A 184 11.47 18.08 12.78
N LYS A 185 11.62 19.27 12.22
CA LYS A 185 12.95 19.90 12.00
C LYS A 185 13.61 20.38 13.28
N THR A 186 12.91 20.35 14.39
CA THR A 186 13.37 20.90 15.68
C THR A 186 13.89 19.83 16.64
N HIS A 187 13.46 18.58 16.45
CA HIS A 187 13.83 17.47 17.33
C HIS A 187 14.67 16.43 16.61
N SER A 188 15.83 16.20 17.16
CA SER A 188 16.65 15.03 16.78
C SER A 188 16.27 13.83 17.63
N CYS A 189 16.47 12.66 17.12
CA CYS A 189 16.39 11.40 17.82
C CYS A 189 17.74 10.67 17.71
#